data_9a61fb4a343df89d555dc7f7581ac600
#
_entry.id   9a61fb4a343df89d555dc7f7581ac600
#
_cell.length_a   1.000
_cell.length_b   1.000
_cell.length_c   1.000
_cell.angle_alpha   90.00
_cell.angle_beta   90.00
_cell.angle_gamma   90.00
#
_symmetry.space_group_name_H-M   'P 1'
#
loop_
_entity.id
_entity.type
_entity.pdbx_description
1 polymer ?
#
loop_
_entity_poly.entity_id
_entity_poly.type
_entity_poly.pdbx_seq_one_letter_code
_entity_poly.pdbx_strand_id
1 'polypeptide(L)'
;AADIWIRGIATPNTATPLILVDGVERAFNDIDPEDIESLTTLKDASATAVYGVRGANGVIIIKTKPGKIGKPTISADYYESFTRFTKMVDLTDGVSYMKAANEALRNDGLATKFTDSQIQNTILGKDQYLYPNVDWLNEIFNDWGHNRRVNVNVRGGSEKVSYYASVSYFNETGMTVTDKSINTFDSKMKYSRYNFTTNLSIDVTPTTKVEIGAQGYLGEGNYPAISSKDLYNAAMSISPVEYPKMFFINGEAY
;
A
#
# COMPACT_ATOMS: atom_id res chain seq x y z
N ALA A 1 1.97 -5.50 0.73
CA ALA A 1 1.11 -6.63 0.37
C ALA A 1 0.67 -7.33 1.65
N ALA A 2 -0.59 -7.76 1.72
CA ALA A 2 -1.08 -8.56 2.86
C ALA A 2 -0.71 -10.02 2.60
N ASP A 3 -0.11 -10.67 3.61
CA ASP A 3 0.17 -12.10 3.57
C ASP A 3 -1.09 -12.87 3.97
N ILE A 4 -1.46 -13.86 3.16
CA ILE A 4 -2.64 -14.70 3.41
C ILE A 4 -2.15 -16.05 3.92
N TRP A 5 -2.66 -16.47 5.09
CA TRP A 5 -2.39 -17.77 5.68
C TRP A 5 -3.68 -18.55 5.91
N ILE A 6 -3.70 -19.82 5.51
CA ILE A 6 -4.88 -20.70 5.66
C ILE A 6 -4.73 -21.64 6.86
N ARG A 7 -3.54 -22.20 7.08
CA ARG A 7 -3.24 -23.20 8.11
C ARG A 7 -2.18 -22.76 9.14
N GLY A 8 -1.83 -21.48 9.18
CA GLY A 8 -0.67 -20.99 9.92
C GLY A 8 0.65 -21.30 9.22
N ILE A 9 1.76 -21.12 9.91
CA ILE A 9 3.10 -21.36 9.37
C ILE A 9 3.40 -22.87 9.52
N ALA A 10 3.08 -23.66 8.49
CA ALA A 10 3.32 -25.11 8.47
C ALA A 10 4.72 -25.47 7.98
N THR A 11 5.42 -24.56 7.29
CA THR A 11 6.78 -24.78 6.75
C THR A 11 7.68 -23.58 7.01
N PRO A 12 8.99 -23.77 7.30
CA PRO A 12 9.91 -22.66 7.59
C PRO A 12 10.17 -21.73 6.39
N ASN A 13 9.93 -22.19 5.16
CA ASN A 13 10.38 -21.48 3.96
C ASN A 13 9.26 -20.73 3.21
N THR A 14 8.01 -21.19 3.21
CA THR A 14 6.89 -20.50 2.55
C THR A 14 5.58 -20.95 3.20
N ALA A 15 4.85 -20.02 3.80
CA ALA A 15 3.53 -20.27 4.39
C ALA A 15 2.38 -19.80 3.48
N THR A 16 2.68 -19.29 2.27
CA THR A 16 1.68 -18.77 1.34
C THR A 16 0.89 -19.90 0.68
N PRO A 17 -0.44 -19.81 0.63
CA PRO A 17 -1.28 -20.76 -0.10
C PRO A 17 -1.08 -20.62 -1.61
N LEU A 18 -1.39 -21.70 -2.34
CA LEU A 18 -1.50 -21.65 -3.80
C LEU A 18 -2.76 -20.88 -4.19
N ILE A 19 -2.63 -19.84 -5.00
CA ILE A 19 -3.77 -19.04 -5.47
C ILE A 19 -3.97 -19.31 -6.96
N LEU A 20 -5.16 -19.78 -7.31
CA LEU A 20 -5.56 -20.08 -8.67
C LEU A 20 -6.71 -19.17 -9.09
N VAL A 21 -6.54 -18.46 -10.17
CA VAL A 21 -7.57 -17.65 -10.81
C VAL A 21 -7.94 -18.29 -12.12
N ASP A 22 -9.17 -18.76 -12.22
CA ASP A 22 -9.67 -19.53 -13.37
C ASP A 22 -8.72 -20.68 -13.77
N GLY A 23 -8.10 -21.32 -12.76
CA GLY A 23 -7.16 -22.42 -12.94
C GLY A 23 -5.70 -22.02 -13.17
N VAL A 24 -5.39 -20.74 -13.30
CA VAL A 24 -4.03 -20.22 -13.49
C VAL A 24 -3.48 -19.64 -12.20
N GLU A 25 -2.25 -19.98 -11.83
CA GLU A 25 -1.60 -19.40 -10.65
C GLU A 25 -1.29 -17.93 -10.84
N ARG A 26 -1.75 -17.11 -9.87
CA ARG A 26 -1.58 -15.66 -9.85
C ARG A 26 -1.47 -15.14 -8.42
N ALA A 27 -0.94 -13.93 -8.26
CA ALA A 27 -1.02 -13.23 -6.98
C ALA A 27 -2.46 -12.73 -6.72
N PHE A 28 -2.91 -12.81 -5.46
CA PHE A 28 -4.25 -12.36 -5.07
C PHE A 28 -4.52 -10.90 -5.43
N ASN A 29 -3.48 -10.07 -5.33
CA ASN A 29 -3.59 -8.64 -5.59
C ASN A 29 -3.66 -8.26 -7.08
N ASP A 30 -3.49 -9.23 -8.00
CA ASP A 30 -3.48 -8.94 -9.45
C ASP A 30 -4.89 -8.83 -10.04
N ILE A 31 -5.92 -9.18 -9.25
CA ILE A 31 -7.31 -9.23 -9.70
C ILE A 31 -8.07 -8.05 -9.11
N ASP A 32 -8.98 -7.49 -9.89
CA ASP A 32 -9.95 -6.56 -9.34
C ASP A 32 -11.02 -7.33 -8.55
N PRO A 33 -11.30 -6.97 -7.29
CA PRO A 33 -12.34 -7.62 -6.48
C PRO A 33 -13.72 -7.64 -7.14
N GLU A 34 -14.05 -6.62 -7.95
CA GLU A 34 -15.33 -6.57 -8.66
C GLU A 34 -15.45 -7.60 -9.80
N ASP A 35 -14.32 -8.17 -10.24
CA ASP A 35 -14.34 -9.23 -11.26
C ASP A 35 -14.56 -10.62 -10.66
N ILE A 36 -14.51 -10.75 -9.32
CA ILE A 36 -14.63 -12.04 -8.64
C ILE A 36 -16.10 -12.47 -8.56
N GLU A 37 -16.41 -13.67 -9.05
CA GLU A 37 -17.70 -14.33 -8.86
C GLU A 37 -17.73 -15.16 -7.58
N SER A 38 -16.66 -15.93 -7.33
CA SER A 38 -16.55 -16.76 -6.14
C SER A 38 -15.11 -16.97 -5.70
N LEU A 39 -14.92 -17.15 -4.39
CA LEU A 39 -13.67 -17.52 -3.75
C LEU A 39 -13.88 -18.75 -2.89
N THR A 40 -13.11 -19.80 -3.15
CA THR A 40 -13.19 -21.08 -2.44
C THR A 40 -11.82 -21.39 -1.83
N THR A 41 -11.79 -21.73 -0.55
CA THR A 41 -10.57 -22.15 0.14
C THR A 41 -10.57 -23.64 0.39
N LEU A 42 -9.55 -24.35 -0.12
CA LEU A 42 -9.34 -25.77 0.16
C LEU A 42 -8.33 -25.91 1.31
N LYS A 43 -8.80 -26.49 2.41
CA LYS A 43 -8.00 -26.68 3.63
C LYS A 43 -7.63 -28.13 3.89
N ASP A 44 -8.43 -29.08 3.37
CA ASP A 44 -8.28 -30.49 3.66
C ASP A 44 -7.22 -31.15 2.79
N ALA A 45 -6.49 -32.11 3.35
CA ALA A 45 -5.43 -32.82 2.64
C ALA A 45 -5.93 -33.54 1.38
N SER A 46 -7.15 -34.10 1.42
CA SER A 46 -7.79 -34.73 0.28
C SER A 46 -8.11 -33.76 -0.84
N ALA A 47 -8.59 -32.56 -0.49
CA ALA A 47 -8.92 -31.51 -1.46
C ALA A 47 -7.65 -30.89 -2.07
N THR A 48 -6.57 -30.78 -1.29
CA THR A 48 -5.28 -30.23 -1.76
C THR A 48 -4.42 -31.24 -2.51
N ALA A 49 -4.69 -32.54 -2.37
CA ALA A 49 -3.92 -33.62 -3.04
C ALA A 49 -3.87 -33.48 -4.57
N VAL A 50 -4.91 -32.92 -5.18
CA VAL A 50 -4.95 -32.65 -6.63
C VAL A 50 -3.86 -31.67 -7.08
N TYR A 51 -3.40 -30.80 -6.17
CA TYR A 51 -2.38 -29.78 -6.44
C TYR A 51 -0.97 -30.16 -5.98
N GLY A 52 -0.81 -31.39 -5.47
CA GLY A 52 0.46 -31.94 -5.02
C GLY A 52 1.12 -31.12 -3.91
N VAL A 53 2.44 -31.08 -3.91
CA VAL A 53 3.25 -30.35 -2.91
C VAL A 53 2.90 -28.85 -2.83
N ARG A 54 2.50 -28.26 -3.95
CA ARG A 54 2.12 -26.83 -4.01
C ARG A 54 0.84 -26.51 -3.23
N GLY A 55 -0.05 -27.50 -3.04
CA GLY A 55 -1.25 -27.37 -2.26
C GLY A 55 -1.06 -27.60 -0.75
N ALA A 56 0.14 -27.92 -0.28
CA ALA A 56 0.39 -28.28 1.14
C ALA A 56 -0.01 -27.20 2.15
N ASN A 57 0.12 -25.93 1.79
CA ASN A 57 -0.28 -24.77 2.62
C ASN A 57 -1.74 -24.33 2.41
N GLY A 58 -2.54 -25.14 1.66
CA GLY A 58 -3.88 -24.82 1.25
C GLY A 58 -3.93 -24.21 -0.16
N VAL A 59 -5.13 -24.18 -0.73
CA VAL A 59 -5.38 -23.62 -2.07
C VAL A 59 -6.54 -22.64 -1.99
N ILE A 60 -6.38 -21.50 -2.62
CA ILE A 60 -7.43 -20.52 -2.85
C ILE A 60 -7.80 -20.57 -4.33
N ILE A 61 -9.03 -20.92 -4.62
CA ILE A 61 -9.57 -20.95 -5.98
C ILE A 61 -10.46 -19.72 -6.14
N ILE A 62 -10.13 -18.89 -7.08
CA ILE A 62 -10.89 -17.70 -7.45
C ILE A 62 -11.46 -17.96 -8.83
N LYS A 63 -12.77 -17.75 -8.98
CA LYS A 63 -13.46 -17.75 -10.26
C LYS A 63 -13.88 -16.33 -10.58
N THR A 64 -13.54 -15.86 -11.78
CA THR A 64 -14.00 -14.56 -12.26
C THR A 64 -15.42 -14.66 -12.83
N LYS A 65 -16.10 -13.53 -12.91
CA LYS A 65 -17.48 -13.45 -13.40
C LYS A 65 -17.58 -14.00 -14.82
N PRO A 66 -18.40 -15.04 -15.07
CA PRO A 66 -18.65 -15.54 -16.42
C PRO A 66 -19.65 -14.65 -17.16
N GLY A 67 -19.78 -14.84 -18.45
CA GLY A 67 -20.90 -14.33 -19.24
C GLY A 67 -22.24 -14.80 -18.70
N LYS A 68 -23.33 -14.09 -19.00
CA LYS A 68 -24.70 -14.46 -18.62
C LYS A 68 -25.64 -14.30 -19.82
N ILE A 69 -26.44 -15.31 -20.06
CA ILE A 69 -27.49 -15.24 -21.09
C ILE A 69 -28.47 -14.11 -20.73
N GLY A 70 -28.75 -13.23 -21.67
CA GLY A 70 -29.66 -12.11 -21.50
C GLY A 70 -29.18 -10.85 -22.21
N LYS A 71 -29.96 -9.78 -22.07
CA LYS A 71 -29.58 -8.46 -22.61
C LYS A 71 -28.30 -7.98 -21.97
N PRO A 72 -27.44 -7.27 -22.69
CA PRO A 72 -26.26 -6.66 -22.13
C PRO A 72 -26.59 -5.77 -20.94
N THR A 73 -25.88 -5.99 -19.84
CA THR A 73 -25.94 -5.16 -18.63
C THR A 73 -24.59 -4.53 -18.43
N ILE A 74 -24.55 -3.21 -18.31
CA ILE A 74 -23.34 -2.44 -17.98
C ILE A 74 -23.45 -2.04 -16.52
N SER A 75 -22.37 -2.28 -15.77
CA SER A 75 -22.22 -1.84 -14.39
C SER A 75 -20.98 -0.96 -14.27
N ALA A 76 -21.07 0.06 -13.45
CA ALA A 76 -19.95 0.93 -13.11
C ALA A 76 -19.90 1.14 -11.59
N ASP A 77 -18.75 0.85 -11.01
CA ASP A 77 -18.52 0.95 -9.57
C ASP A 77 -17.40 1.94 -9.31
N TYR A 78 -17.63 2.85 -8.38
CA TYR A 78 -16.62 3.79 -7.89
C TYR A 78 -16.44 3.62 -6.39
N TYR A 79 -15.20 3.49 -5.99
CA TYR A 79 -14.81 3.39 -4.58
C TYR A 79 -13.72 4.40 -4.26
N GLU A 80 -13.88 5.10 -3.16
CA GLU A 80 -12.90 6.03 -2.63
C GLU A 80 -12.70 5.78 -1.14
N SER A 81 -11.44 5.74 -0.70
CA SER A 81 -11.12 5.54 0.70
C SER A 81 -9.95 6.40 1.15
N PHE A 82 -9.96 6.71 2.43
CA PHE A 82 -8.91 7.44 3.11
C PHE A 82 -8.25 6.53 4.14
N THR A 83 -6.93 6.49 4.12
CA THR A 83 -6.12 5.72 5.05
C THR A 83 -5.40 6.67 5.99
N ARG A 84 -5.34 6.35 7.27
CA ARG A 84 -4.54 7.09 8.25
C ARG A 84 -3.83 6.13 9.19
N PHE A 85 -2.82 6.61 9.87
CA PHE A 85 -2.22 5.86 10.97
C PHE A 85 -3.26 5.65 12.07
N THR A 86 -3.38 4.42 12.55
CA THR A 86 -4.27 4.10 13.68
C THR A 86 -3.83 4.83 14.94
N LYS A 87 -2.52 4.97 15.12
CA LYS A 87 -1.87 5.71 16.21
C LYS A 87 -0.50 6.19 15.74
N MET A 88 -0.23 7.46 15.87
CA MET A 88 1.12 8.03 15.82
C MET A 88 1.68 8.12 17.23
N VAL A 89 2.99 8.04 17.35
CA VAL A 89 3.68 8.28 18.63
C VAL A 89 3.77 9.77 18.83
N ASP A 90 3.35 10.24 20.00
CA ASP A 90 3.58 11.63 20.42
C ASP A 90 5.05 11.76 20.86
N LEU A 91 5.84 12.41 20.05
CA LEU A 91 7.21 12.76 20.41
C LEU A 91 7.22 14.05 21.24
N THR A 92 8.20 14.16 22.12
CA THR A 92 8.38 15.39 22.89
C THR A 92 8.87 16.52 21.99
N ASP A 93 8.41 17.73 22.22
CA ASP A 93 8.92 18.91 21.51
C ASP A 93 10.38 19.20 21.85
N GLY A 94 11.05 19.98 21.01
CA GLY A 94 12.49 20.25 21.15
C GLY A 94 12.84 20.97 22.44
N VAL A 95 11.99 21.83 22.99
CA VAL A 95 12.24 22.53 24.25
C VAL A 95 12.23 21.57 25.43
N SER A 96 11.23 20.69 25.48
CA SER A 96 11.12 19.64 26.50
C SER A 96 12.27 18.64 26.38
N TYR A 97 12.65 18.27 25.14
CA TYR A 97 13.81 17.43 24.87
C TYR A 97 15.11 18.05 25.43
N MET A 98 15.38 19.33 25.15
CA MET A 98 16.59 20.00 25.64
C MET A 98 16.65 20.07 27.17
N LYS A 99 15.51 20.35 27.82
CA LYS A 99 15.40 20.38 29.28
C LYS A 99 15.66 19.02 29.90
N ALA A 100 15.01 17.97 29.37
CA ALA A 100 15.17 16.60 29.85
C ALA A 100 16.60 16.09 29.64
N ALA A 101 17.21 16.38 28.49
CA ALA A 101 18.63 16.01 28.22
C ALA A 101 19.61 16.70 29.18
N ASN A 102 19.39 18.00 29.45
CA ASN A 102 20.21 18.71 30.41
C ASN A 102 20.02 18.21 31.85
N GLU A 103 18.83 17.82 32.22
CA GLU A 103 18.53 17.22 33.54
C GLU A 103 19.23 15.87 33.71
N ALA A 104 19.16 15.01 32.70
CA ALA A 104 19.86 13.72 32.70
C ALA A 104 21.38 13.91 32.86
N LEU A 105 21.99 14.81 32.09
CA LEU A 105 23.43 15.12 32.21
C LEU A 105 23.81 15.66 33.60
N ARG A 106 23.00 16.53 34.19
CA ARG A 106 23.24 17.03 35.57
C ARG A 106 23.16 15.90 36.61
N ASN A 107 22.21 14.99 36.47
CA ASN A 107 22.09 13.83 37.36
C ASN A 107 23.31 12.91 37.28
N ASP A 108 23.91 12.81 36.09
CA ASP A 108 25.15 12.05 35.89
C ASP A 108 26.43 12.82 36.27
N GLY A 109 26.29 14.05 36.78
CA GLY A 109 27.44 14.92 37.16
C GLY A 109 28.19 15.50 35.95
N LEU A 110 27.55 15.50 34.77
CA LEU A 110 28.12 16.00 33.52
C LEU A 110 27.69 17.43 33.23
N ALA A 111 28.45 18.13 32.37
CA ALA A 111 28.07 19.45 31.88
C ALA A 111 26.81 19.38 30.99
N THR A 112 25.95 20.39 31.11
CA THR A 112 24.76 20.51 30.27
C THR A 112 25.13 20.72 28.80
N LYS A 113 24.38 20.08 27.89
CA LYS A 113 24.59 20.18 26.44
C LYS A 113 24.01 21.47 25.86
N PHE A 114 22.84 21.88 26.32
CA PHE A 114 22.10 23.03 25.80
C PHE A 114 22.17 24.20 26.78
N THR A 115 22.50 25.39 26.28
CA THR A 115 22.54 26.62 27.09
C THR A 115 21.12 27.17 27.30
N ASP A 116 20.94 27.95 28.38
CA ASP A 116 19.68 28.62 28.64
C ASP A 116 19.29 29.59 27.49
N SER A 117 20.27 30.22 26.86
CA SER A 117 20.07 31.09 25.71
C SER A 117 19.53 30.29 24.49
N GLN A 118 20.09 29.11 24.23
CA GLN A 118 19.54 28.24 23.16
C GLN A 118 18.09 27.83 23.41
N ILE A 119 17.79 27.38 24.64
CA ILE A 119 16.43 27.01 25.04
C ILE A 119 15.48 28.19 24.88
N GLN A 120 15.84 29.37 25.34
CA GLN A 120 15.00 30.58 25.22
C GLN A 120 14.81 31.02 23.78
N ASN A 121 15.82 30.95 22.94
CA ASN A 121 15.72 31.32 21.53
C ASN A 121 14.83 30.31 20.77
N THR A 122 14.85 29.02 21.11
CA THR A 122 13.96 28.01 20.56
C THR A 122 12.51 28.26 21.00
N ILE A 123 12.27 28.59 22.29
CA ILE A 123 10.92 28.95 22.78
C ILE A 123 10.36 30.15 22.02
N LEU A 124 11.19 31.16 21.76
CA LEU A 124 10.79 32.37 21.04
C LEU A 124 10.67 32.17 19.52
N GLY A 125 11.01 30.99 19.02
CA GLY A 125 10.97 30.69 17.58
C GLY A 125 11.82 31.65 16.76
N LYS A 126 12.97 32.09 17.28
CA LYS A 126 13.82 33.07 16.60
C LYS A 126 14.33 32.53 15.28
N ASP A 127 15.42 32.25 14.99
CA ASP A 127 15.94 31.68 13.76
C ASP A 127 15.75 30.16 13.74
N GLN A 128 14.87 29.65 12.90
CA GLN A 128 14.57 28.21 12.79
C GLN A 128 15.75 27.39 12.25
N TYR A 129 16.71 28.04 11.63
CA TYR A 129 17.95 27.43 11.19
C TYR A 129 18.95 27.22 12.33
N LEU A 130 19.12 28.25 13.18
CA LEU A 130 20.04 28.20 14.34
C LEU A 130 19.41 27.55 15.59
N TYR A 131 18.09 27.64 15.72
CA TYR A 131 17.31 27.14 16.87
C TYR A 131 16.12 26.32 16.39
N PRO A 132 16.36 25.21 15.67
CA PRO A 132 15.28 24.39 15.14
C PRO A 132 14.42 23.78 16.26
N ASN A 133 13.15 23.58 15.96
CA ASN A 133 12.21 22.81 16.78
C ASN A 133 11.28 22.08 15.80
N VAL A 134 11.75 20.95 15.31
CA VAL A 134 11.13 20.24 14.18
C VAL A 134 10.35 19.03 14.68
N ASP A 135 9.10 18.95 14.31
CA ASP A 135 8.30 17.74 14.43
C ASP A 135 8.48 16.87 13.18
N TRP A 136 9.47 15.98 13.22
CA TRP A 136 9.86 15.17 12.08
C TRP A 136 8.77 14.23 11.59
N LEU A 137 7.88 13.75 12.48
CA LEU A 137 6.77 12.90 12.06
C LEU A 137 5.79 13.67 11.20
N ASN A 138 5.39 14.85 11.61
CA ASN A 138 4.49 15.71 10.84
C ASN A 138 5.15 16.31 9.59
N GLU A 139 6.48 16.48 9.57
CA GLU A 139 7.20 16.92 8.36
C GLU A 139 7.30 15.84 7.29
N ILE A 140 7.37 14.57 7.68
CA ILE A 140 7.58 13.45 6.76
C ILE A 140 6.28 12.78 6.36
N PHE A 141 5.27 12.79 7.24
CA PHE A 141 4.00 12.10 6.99
C PHE A 141 2.81 13.05 6.98
N ASN A 142 1.93 12.85 6.01
CA ASN A 142 0.58 13.42 6.01
C ASN A 142 -0.34 12.58 6.90
N ASP A 143 -1.39 13.19 7.42
CA ASP A 143 -2.43 12.50 8.20
C ASP A 143 -3.20 11.47 7.38
N TRP A 144 -3.33 11.69 6.06
CA TRP A 144 -4.18 10.90 5.19
C TRP A 144 -3.46 10.42 3.93
N GLY A 145 -3.61 9.14 3.66
CA GLY A 145 -3.42 8.53 2.35
C GLY A 145 -4.77 8.43 1.62
N HIS A 146 -4.74 8.27 0.31
CA HIS A 146 -5.95 8.29 -0.51
C HIS A 146 -5.92 7.16 -1.54
N ASN A 147 -7.01 6.38 -1.62
CA ASN A 147 -7.19 5.29 -2.57
C ASN A 147 -8.45 5.52 -3.39
N ARG A 148 -8.38 5.31 -4.69
CA ARG A 148 -9.50 5.36 -5.62
C ARG A 148 -9.54 4.10 -6.45
N ARG A 149 -10.74 3.61 -6.71
CA ARG A 149 -10.98 2.52 -7.65
C ARG A 149 -12.21 2.81 -8.50
N VAL A 150 -12.08 2.55 -9.78
CA VAL A 150 -13.18 2.58 -10.74
C VAL A 150 -13.20 1.23 -11.44
N ASN A 151 -14.33 0.59 -11.54
CA ASN A 151 -14.54 -0.60 -12.36
C ASN A 151 -15.72 -0.35 -13.28
N VAL A 152 -15.58 -0.67 -14.54
CA VAL A 152 -16.66 -0.67 -15.52
C VAL A 152 -16.68 -2.04 -16.17
N ASN A 153 -17.82 -2.70 -16.13
CA ASN A 153 -17.98 -4.03 -16.71
C ASN A 153 -19.25 -4.14 -17.54
N VAL A 154 -19.21 -5.07 -18.49
CA VAL A 154 -20.35 -5.45 -19.31
C VAL A 154 -20.52 -6.97 -19.29
N ARG A 155 -21.74 -7.43 -19.10
CA ARG A 155 -22.11 -8.83 -19.03
C ARG A 155 -23.36 -9.07 -19.86
N GLY A 156 -23.33 -10.10 -20.73
CA GLY A 156 -24.49 -10.40 -21.59
C GLY A 156 -24.29 -11.68 -22.35
N GLY A 157 -25.26 -11.99 -23.22
CA GLY A 157 -25.16 -13.14 -24.12
C GLY A 157 -26.48 -13.63 -24.67
N SER A 158 -26.36 -14.57 -25.56
CA SER A 158 -27.46 -15.39 -26.13
C SER A 158 -27.34 -16.83 -25.66
N GLU A 159 -28.24 -17.71 -26.11
CA GLU A 159 -28.16 -19.16 -25.82
C GLU A 159 -26.85 -19.80 -26.29
N LYS A 160 -26.20 -19.25 -27.32
CA LYS A 160 -24.95 -19.79 -27.90
C LYS A 160 -23.68 -19.07 -27.48
N VAL A 161 -23.80 -17.85 -27.06
CA VAL A 161 -22.61 -17.03 -26.74
C VAL A 161 -22.91 -16.22 -25.51
N SER A 162 -22.04 -16.30 -24.50
CA SER A 162 -22.11 -15.42 -23.35
C SER A 162 -20.72 -14.79 -23.06
N TYR A 163 -20.73 -13.56 -22.59
CA TYR A 163 -19.52 -12.80 -22.39
C TYR A 163 -19.57 -11.96 -21.13
N TYR A 164 -18.38 -11.74 -20.57
CA TYR A 164 -18.07 -10.76 -19.56
C TYR A 164 -16.82 -10.01 -19.97
N ALA A 165 -16.81 -8.70 -19.84
CA ALA A 165 -15.61 -7.88 -20.02
C ALA A 165 -15.61 -6.77 -18.99
N SER A 166 -14.45 -6.49 -18.40
CA SER A 166 -14.24 -5.40 -17.44
C SER A 166 -12.95 -4.66 -17.71
N VAL A 167 -12.95 -3.39 -17.33
CA VAL A 167 -11.76 -2.54 -17.20
C VAL A 167 -11.84 -1.85 -15.85
N SER A 168 -10.74 -1.88 -15.10
CA SER A 168 -10.68 -1.14 -13.84
C SER A 168 -9.41 -0.31 -13.71
N TYR A 169 -9.53 0.75 -12.94
CA TYR A 169 -8.43 1.63 -12.56
C TYR A 169 -8.37 1.70 -11.03
N PHE A 170 -7.19 1.45 -10.48
CA PHE A 170 -6.87 1.63 -9.08
C PHE A 170 -5.73 2.63 -8.93
N ASN A 171 -5.88 3.57 -8.01
CA ASN A 171 -4.83 4.50 -7.65
C ASN A 171 -4.71 4.60 -6.13
N GLU A 172 -3.49 4.51 -5.64
CA GLU A 172 -3.15 4.66 -4.23
C GLU A 172 -2.10 5.75 -4.08
N THR A 173 -2.32 6.64 -3.13
CA THR A 173 -1.37 7.67 -2.73
C THR A 173 -1.02 7.47 -1.26
N GLY A 174 0.26 7.27 -0.98
CA GLY A 174 0.78 7.09 0.37
C GLY A 174 0.75 8.38 1.20
N MET A 175 1.11 8.24 2.47
CA MET A 175 1.09 9.33 3.45
C MET A 175 2.43 10.08 3.55
N THR A 176 3.45 9.76 2.72
CA THR A 176 4.71 10.49 2.72
C THR A 176 4.54 11.88 2.09
N VAL A 177 5.16 12.88 2.70
CA VAL A 177 5.21 14.26 2.18
C VAL A 177 6.37 14.38 1.20
N THR A 178 6.18 15.15 0.13
CA THR A 178 7.27 15.61 -0.75
C THR A 178 7.25 17.12 -0.76
N ASP A 179 8.32 17.74 -0.31
CA ASP A 179 8.50 19.18 -0.45
C ASP A 179 9.00 19.50 -1.87
N LYS A 180 8.08 20.02 -2.68
CA LYS A 180 8.38 20.39 -4.07
C LYS A 180 9.15 21.71 -4.19
N SER A 181 9.31 22.46 -3.12
CA SER A 181 10.12 23.68 -3.13
C SER A 181 11.61 23.38 -3.14
N ILE A 182 11.97 22.19 -2.63
CA ILE A 182 13.37 21.75 -2.51
C ILE A 182 13.69 20.67 -3.54
N ASN A 183 12.74 19.78 -3.84
CA ASN A 183 12.96 18.61 -4.68
C ASN A 183 12.42 18.81 -6.09
N THR A 184 13.26 18.54 -7.09
CA THR A 184 12.86 18.48 -8.51
C THR A 184 12.11 17.20 -8.86
N PHE A 185 12.08 16.21 -7.97
CA PHE A 185 11.41 14.91 -8.13
C PHE A 185 10.31 14.73 -7.07
N ASP A 186 9.34 13.88 -7.36
CA ASP A 186 8.27 13.52 -6.44
C ASP A 186 8.64 12.23 -5.70
N SER A 187 8.99 12.32 -4.42
CA SER A 187 9.27 11.16 -3.55
C SER A 187 8.02 10.55 -2.91
N LYS A 188 6.83 11.10 -3.21
CA LYS A 188 5.57 10.60 -2.67
C LYS A 188 5.29 9.20 -3.22
N MET A 189 4.94 8.29 -2.32
CA MET A 189 4.45 6.97 -2.73
C MET A 189 3.16 7.12 -3.54
N LYS A 190 3.20 6.64 -4.77
CA LYS A 190 2.03 6.54 -5.66
C LYS A 190 2.04 5.19 -6.36
N TYR A 191 0.89 4.57 -6.45
CA TYR A 191 0.70 3.36 -7.22
C TYR A 191 -0.57 3.46 -8.05
N SER A 192 -0.46 3.19 -9.34
CA SER A 192 -1.60 3.12 -10.25
C SER A 192 -1.63 1.76 -10.93
N ARG A 193 -2.82 1.19 -11.09
CA ARG A 193 -3.01 -0.09 -11.76
C ARG A 193 -4.24 -0.05 -12.64
N TYR A 194 -4.07 -0.53 -13.86
CA TYR A 194 -5.13 -0.73 -14.85
C TYR A 194 -5.30 -2.24 -15.04
N ASN A 195 -6.48 -2.77 -14.75
CA ASN A 195 -6.79 -4.17 -14.96
C ASN A 195 -7.75 -4.31 -16.13
N PHE A 196 -7.67 -5.45 -16.82
CA PHE A 196 -8.68 -5.89 -17.77
C PHE A 196 -8.97 -7.38 -17.56
N THR A 197 -10.23 -7.75 -17.69
CA THR A 197 -10.72 -9.14 -17.61
C THR A 197 -11.72 -9.36 -18.70
N THR A 198 -11.62 -10.48 -19.41
CA THR A 198 -12.58 -10.90 -20.45
C THR A 198 -12.81 -12.39 -20.35
N ASN A 199 -14.05 -12.80 -20.28
CA ASN A 199 -14.50 -14.18 -20.33
C ASN A 199 -15.54 -14.35 -21.43
N LEU A 200 -15.28 -15.24 -22.37
CA LEU A 200 -16.15 -15.56 -23.48
C LEU A 200 -16.45 -17.07 -23.47
N SER A 201 -17.70 -17.42 -23.59
CA SER A 201 -18.16 -18.80 -23.69
C SER A 201 -19.00 -18.96 -24.92
N ILE A 202 -18.69 -19.94 -25.77
CA ILE A 202 -19.34 -20.21 -27.04
C ILE A 202 -19.75 -21.69 -27.09
N ASP A 203 -21.05 -21.95 -27.23
CA ASP A 203 -21.58 -23.27 -27.51
C ASP A 203 -21.57 -23.50 -29.03
N VAL A 204 -20.47 -24.10 -29.52
CA VAL A 204 -20.24 -24.34 -30.96
C VAL A 204 -21.19 -25.41 -31.49
N THR A 205 -21.42 -26.45 -30.71
CA THR A 205 -22.39 -27.51 -30.98
C THR A 205 -23.11 -27.86 -29.67
N PRO A 206 -24.21 -28.66 -29.68
CA PRO A 206 -24.83 -29.12 -28.44
C PRO A 206 -23.91 -29.88 -27.48
N THR A 207 -22.78 -30.40 -28.00
CA THR A 207 -21.79 -31.20 -27.23
C THR A 207 -20.44 -30.54 -27.10
N THR A 208 -20.22 -29.38 -27.75
CA THR A 208 -18.91 -28.73 -27.80
C THR A 208 -19.03 -27.27 -27.33
N LYS A 209 -18.36 -26.96 -26.23
CA LYS A 209 -18.27 -25.63 -25.66
C LYS A 209 -16.80 -25.14 -25.70
N VAL A 210 -16.61 -23.91 -26.12
CA VAL A 210 -15.31 -23.23 -26.10
C VAL A 210 -15.38 -22.09 -25.10
N GLU A 211 -14.42 -22.08 -24.16
CA GLU A 211 -14.28 -21.01 -23.17
C GLU A 211 -12.94 -20.33 -23.36
N ILE A 212 -12.95 -19.01 -23.45
CA ILE A 212 -11.77 -18.17 -23.65
C ILE A 212 -11.75 -17.14 -22.53
N GLY A 213 -10.68 -17.16 -21.73
CA GLY A 213 -10.41 -16.15 -20.70
C GLY A 213 -9.15 -15.36 -21.03
N ALA A 214 -9.20 -14.04 -20.90
CA ALA A 214 -8.02 -13.19 -20.96
C ALA A 214 -8.05 -12.19 -19.80
N GLN A 215 -6.93 -12.10 -19.08
CA GLN A 215 -6.80 -11.22 -17.93
C GLN A 215 -5.39 -10.65 -17.87
N GLY A 216 -5.28 -9.40 -17.45
CA GLY A 216 -3.99 -8.77 -17.27
C GLY A 216 -4.10 -7.46 -16.50
N TYR A 217 -2.94 -6.92 -16.16
CA TYR A 217 -2.85 -5.58 -15.59
C TYR A 217 -1.58 -4.87 -16.04
N LEU A 218 -1.63 -3.54 -15.99
CA LEU A 218 -0.50 -2.65 -16.08
C LEU A 218 -0.38 -1.88 -14.77
N GLY A 219 0.76 -2.00 -14.08
CA GLY A 219 1.03 -1.32 -12.83
C GLY A 219 2.16 -0.31 -12.97
N GLU A 220 1.95 0.88 -12.46
CA GLU A 220 2.95 1.96 -12.38
C GLU A 220 3.12 2.36 -10.92
N GLY A 221 4.35 2.38 -10.44
CA GLY A 221 4.65 2.74 -9.04
C GLY A 221 5.78 3.74 -8.93
N ASN A 222 5.58 4.75 -8.09
CA ASN A 222 6.61 5.64 -7.62
C ASN A 222 6.77 5.43 -6.10
N TYR A 223 7.99 5.11 -5.68
CA TYR A 223 8.26 4.78 -4.29
C TYR A 223 9.46 5.58 -3.78
N PRO A 224 9.47 5.95 -2.49
CA PRO A 224 10.68 6.47 -1.85
C PRO A 224 11.86 5.50 -2.00
N ALA A 225 13.08 6.02 -2.05
CA ALA A 225 14.29 5.21 -2.15
C ALA A 225 14.55 4.33 -0.92
N ILE A 226 13.92 4.67 0.23
CA ILE A 226 14.01 3.93 1.49
C ILE A 226 12.65 3.37 1.88
N SER A 227 12.63 2.28 2.65
CA SER A 227 11.37 1.68 3.10
C SER A 227 10.60 2.63 4.03
N SER A 228 9.27 2.53 4.04
CA SER A 228 8.42 3.32 4.95
C SER A 228 8.77 3.06 6.43
N LYS A 229 9.22 1.83 6.76
CA LYS A 229 9.68 1.46 8.09
C LYS A 229 10.95 2.22 8.47
N ASP A 230 11.93 2.29 7.56
CA ASP A 230 13.20 2.98 7.83
C ASP A 230 12.99 4.48 7.90
N LEU A 231 12.11 5.03 7.06
CA LEU A 231 11.72 6.43 7.11
C LEU A 231 11.06 6.78 8.45
N TYR A 232 10.14 5.93 8.93
CA TYR A 232 9.50 6.10 10.23
C TYR A 232 10.51 6.02 11.39
N ASN A 233 11.41 5.03 11.37
CA ASN A 233 12.46 4.88 12.37
C ASN A 233 13.43 6.08 12.38
N ALA A 234 13.78 6.58 11.20
CA ALA A 234 14.61 7.79 11.08
C ALA A 234 13.91 9.01 11.69
N ALA A 235 12.62 9.22 11.35
CA ALA A 235 11.83 10.31 11.91
C ALA A 235 11.72 10.28 13.44
N MET A 236 11.64 9.07 14.02
CA MET A 236 11.59 8.89 15.48
C MET A 236 12.94 9.06 16.19
N SER A 237 14.05 8.86 15.50
CA SER A 237 15.39 8.87 16.10
C SER A 237 16.15 10.17 15.88
N ILE A 238 15.73 11.00 14.92
CA ILE A 238 16.39 12.27 14.63
C ILE A 238 16.08 13.30 15.73
N SER A 239 17.10 14.07 16.12
CA SER A 239 16.93 15.13 17.12
C SER A 239 16.04 16.26 16.61
N PRO A 240 15.06 16.72 17.40
CA PRO A 240 14.17 17.82 17.01
C PRO A 240 14.87 19.19 17.01
N VAL A 241 16.08 19.29 17.58
CA VAL A 241 16.78 20.59 17.82
C VAL A 241 18.18 20.66 17.22
N GLU A 242 18.69 19.58 16.64
CA GLU A 242 20.02 19.55 16.05
C GLU A 242 20.05 19.74 14.54
N TYR A 243 18.95 19.44 13.90
CA TYR A 243 18.83 19.53 12.45
C TYR A 243 17.66 20.44 12.08
N PRO A 244 17.92 21.53 11.32
CA PRO A 244 16.85 22.31 10.75
C PRO A 244 16.15 21.54 9.63
N LYS A 245 14.89 21.87 9.36
CA LYS A 245 14.11 21.30 8.23
C LYS A 245 14.80 21.52 6.88
N MET A 246 15.49 22.63 6.75
CA MET A 246 16.13 23.07 5.53
C MET A 246 17.38 23.86 5.89
N PHE A 247 18.45 23.74 5.11
CA PHE A 247 19.59 24.62 5.20
C PHE A 247 20.02 25.09 3.81
N PHE A 248 20.62 26.27 3.80
CA PHE A 248 21.08 26.91 2.57
C PHE A 248 22.61 26.82 2.49
N ILE A 249 23.09 26.29 1.36
CA ILE A 249 24.51 26.33 1.02
C ILE A 249 24.64 27.14 -0.26
N ASN A 250 25.39 28.24 -0.21
CA ASN A 250 25.58 29.15 -1.34
C ASN A 250 24.27 29.68 -1.97
N GLY A 251 23.20 29.81 -1.17
CA GLY A 251 21.90 30.27 -1.63
C GLY A 251 20.96 29.19 -2.21
N GLU A 252 21.41 27.94 -2.24
CA GLU A 252 20.59 26.79 -2.61
C GLU A 252 20.07 26.07 -1.34
N ALA A 253 18.80 25.68 -1.35
CA ALA A 253 18.15 24.95 -0.25
C ALA A 253 18.49 23.45 -0.33
N TYR A 254 18.77 22.84 0.83
CA TYR A 254 19.04 21.41 1.01
C TYR A 254 18.22 20.83 2.15
#